data_aead34d3c97570c666a808466f091c23
#
_entry.id   aead34d3c97570c666a808466f091c23
#
_cell.length_a   1.000
_cell.length_b   1.000
_cell.length_c   1.000
_cell.angle_alpha   90.00
_cell.angle_beta   90.00
_cell.angle_gamma   90.00
#
_symmetry.space_group_name_H-M   'P 1'
#
loop_
_entity.id
_entity.type
_entity.pdbx_description
1 polymer ?
#
loop_
_entity_poly.entity_id
_entity_poly.type
_entity_poly.pdbx_seq_one_letter_code
_entity_poly.pdbx_strand_id
1 'polypeptide(L)'
;MNRYVINILASYDLNEIAEYFSQKNLKAGEKFFQEFNSKCKQLVSFPNSGKSYSEINPDLRGLPLEGYIIFYRVLDDGIEILRVVSGRRDFPSMFDDSQ
;
A
#
# COMPACT_ATOMS: atom_id res chain seq x y z
N MET A 1 2.37 -6.68 20.30
CA MET A 1 1.10 -6.13 19.80
C MET A 1 1.17 -5.82 18.32
N ASN A 2 0.20 -6.30 17.57
CA ASN A 2 0.23 -6.20 16.13
C ASN A 2 -0.57 -5.00 15.64
N ARG A 3 0.06 -4.19 14.80
CA ARG A 3 -0.55 -2.97 14.28
C ARG A 3 0.03 -2.66 12.92
N TYR A 4 -0.58 -1.71 12.24
CA TYR A 4 0.04 -1.18 11.03
C TYR A 4 0.21 0.32 11.15
N VAL A 5 1.25 0.83 10.51
CA VAL A 5 1.50 2.26 10.41
C VAL A 5 1.56 2.64 8.94
N ILE A 6 1.22 3.89 8.64
CA ILE A 6 1.21 4.40 7.28
C ILE A 6 2.34 5.42 7.16
N ASN A 7 3.29 5.10 6.29
CA ASN A 7 4.41 6.00 5.99
C ASN A 7 3.87 7.30 5.39
N ILE A 8 4.60 8.40 5.57
CA ILE A 8 4.15 9.70 5.08
C ILE A 8 3.92 9.71 3.57
N LEU A 9 4.77 9.01 2.81
CA LEU A 9 4.60 8.96 1.36
C LEU A 9 3.33 8.20 0.99
N ALA A 10 3.02 7.14 1.72
CA ALA A 10 1.78 6.41 1.49
C ALA A 10 0.57 7.28 1.84
N SER A 11 0.65 8.10 2.87
CA SER A 11 -0.47 8.97 3.20
C SER A 11 -0.70 10.03 2.11
N TYR A 12 0.36 10.52 1.47
CA TYR A 12 0.20 11.40 0.31
C TYR A 12 -0.47 10.64 -0.85
N ASP A 13 -0.05 9.40 -1.10
CA ASP A 13 -0.70 8.57 -2.13
C ASP A 13 -2.19 8.43 -1.85
N LEU A 14 -2.55 8.14 -0.61
CA LEU A 14 -3.95 7.94 -0.24
C LEU A 14 -4.77 9.22 -0.38
N ASN A 15 -4.17 10.37 -0.07
CA ASN A 15 -4.84 11.65 -0.27
C ASN A 15 -5.15 11.91 -1.74
N GLU A 16 -4.19 11.59 -2.63
CA GLU A 16 -4.42 11.74 -4.06
C GLU A 16 -5.51 10.80 -4.56
N ILE A 17 -5.52 9.58 -4.06
CA ILE A 17 -6.55 8.61 -4.42
C ILE A 17 -7.92 9.10 -3.96
N ALA A 18 -8.00 9.62 -2.73
CA ALA A 18 -9.26 10.13 -2.20
C ALA A 18 -9.78 11.30 -3.04
N GLU A 19 -8.87 12.20 -3.44
CA GLU A 19 -9.25 13.33 -4.27
C GLU A 19 -9.75 12.88 -5.64
N TYR A 20 -9.07 11.91 -6.23
CA TYR A 20 -9.49 11.35 -7.51
C TYR A 20 -10.92 10.82 -7.43
N PHE A 21 -11.22 10.00 -6.42
CA PHE A 21 -12.54 9.41 -6.27
C PHE A 21 -13.60 10.45 -5.94
N SER A 22 -13.24 11.48 -5.17
CA SER A 22 -14.21 12.52 -4.83
C SER A 22 -14.73 13.25 -6.07
N GLN A 23 -13.91 13.31 -7.12
CA GLN A 23 -14.29 13.96 -8.36
C GLN A 23 -14.95 13.01 -9.36
N LYS A 24 -14.65 11.71 -9.26
CA LYS A 24 -15.08 10.74 -10.26
C LYS A 24 -16.24 9.86 -9.79
N ASN A 25 -16.13 9.32 -8.60
CA ASN A 25 -17.14 8.37 -8.10
C ASN A 25 -16.96 8.21 -6.59
N LEU A 26 -17.74 8.97 -5.84
CA LEU A 26 -17.61 8.99 -4.39
C LEU A 26 -17.86 7.62 -3.77
N LYS A 27 -18.85 6.88 -4.27
CA LYS A 27 -19.15 5.56 -3.75
C LYS A 27 -18.00 4.58 -3.96
N ALA A 28 -17.37 4.63 -5.12
CA ALA A 28 -16.21 3.78 -5.38
C ALA A 28 -15.07 4.11 -4.43
N GLY A 29 -14.93 5.39 -4.10
CA GLY A 29 -13.91 5.80 -3.12
C GLY A 29 -14.17 5.25 -1.75
N GLU A 30 -15.42 5.32 -1.30
CA GLU A 30 -15.79 4.74 0.00
C GLU A 30 -15.47 3.26 0.05
N LYS A 31 -15.81 2.53 -1.01
CA LYS A 31 -15.53 1.11 -1.09
C LYS A 31 -14.02 0.86 -1.07
N PHE A 32 -13.27 1.64 -1.83
CA PHE A 32 -11.82 1.52 -1.87
C PHE A 32 -11.22 1.63 -0.47
N PHE A 33 -11.61 2.64 0.29
CA PHE A 33 -11.00 2.86 1.59
C PHE A 33 -11.47 1.84 2.64
N GLN A 34 -12.69 1.33 2.51
CA GLN A 34 -13.12 0.23 3.35
C GLN A 34 -12.26 -1.01 3.09
N GLU A 35 -12.01 -1.31 1.82
CA GLU A 35 -11.19 -2.46 1.45
C GLU A 35 -9.74 -2.26 1.81
N PHE A 36 -9.24 -1.03 1.68
CA PHE A 36 -7.89 -0.72 2.11
C PHE A 36 -7.69 -1.05 3.58
N ASN A 37 -8.60 -0.57 4.43
CA ASN A 37 -8.52 -0.84 5.85
C ASN A 37 -8.57 -2.34 6.15
N SER A 38 -9.46 -3.05 5.46
CA SER A 38 -9.60 -4.50 5.62
C SER A 38 -8.31 -5.23 5.22
N LYS A 39 -7.70 -4.81 4.10
CA LYS A 39 -6.44 -5.41 3.64
C LYS A 39 -5.31 -5.15 4.62
N CYS A 40 -5.23 -3.95 5.18
CA CYS A 40 -4.20 -3.65 6.17
C CYS A 40 -4.34 -4.52 7.40
N LYS A 41 -5.56 -4.76 7.86
CA LYS A 41 -5.80 -5.66 8.99
C LYS A 41 -5.40 -7.09 8.64
N GLN A 42 -5.70 -7.52 7.41
CA GLN A 42 -5.29 -8.83 6.93
C GLN A 42 -3.76 -8.97 6.95
N LEU A 43 -3.06 -7.93 6.54
CA LEU A 43 -1.59 -7.95 6.52
C LEU A 43 -1.00 -8.01 7.92
N VAL A 44 -1.66 -7.39 8.90
CA VAL A 44 -1.20 -7.52 10.29
C VAL A 44 -1.30 -8.96 10.76
N SER A 45 -2.40 -9.64 10.41
CA SER A 45 -2.59 -11.04 10.80
C SER A 45 -1.74 -12.00 9.97
N PHE A 46 -1.52 -11.69 8.70
CA PHE A 46 -0.81 -12.56 7.76
C PHE A 46 0.21 -11.74 6.99
N PRO A 47 1.32 -11.36 7.64
CA PRO A 47 2.27 -10.41 7.04
C PRO A 47 2.90 -10.87 5.72
N ASN A 48 2.96 -12.17 5.50
CA ASN A 48 3.59 -12.69 4.30
C ASN A 48 2.60 -12.98 3.18
N SER A 49 1.35 -12.52 3.32
CA SER A 49 0.33 -12.80 2.30
C SER A 49 0.55 -12.01 1.02
N GLY A 50 1.27 -10.90 1.07
CA GLY A 50 1.59 -10.14 -0.13
C GLY A 50 2.75 -10.77 -0.89
N LYS A 51 2.80 -10.49 -2.18
CA LYS A 51 3.86 -10.99 -3.05
C LYS A 51 5.19 -10.31 -2.71
N SER A 52 6.27 -11.07 -2.77
CA SER A 52 7.60 -10.50 -2.58
C SER A 52 8.02 -9.68 -3.81
N TYR A 53 8.58 -8.52 -3.56
CA TYR A 53 9.19 -7.69 -4.58
C TYR A 53 10.67 -7.48 -4.24
N SER A 54 11.32 -8.55 -3.78
CA SER A 54 12.71 -8.46 -3.32
C SER A 54 13.67 -8.06 -4.44
N GLU A 55 13.29 -8.26 -5.69
CA GLU A 55 14.12 -7.80 -6.81
C GLU A 55 14.20 -6.28 -6.87
N ILE A 56 13.24 -5.56 -6.26
CA ILE A 56 13.26 -4.10 -6.20
C ILE A 56 13.91 -3.64 -4.89
N ASN A 57 13.51 -4.25 -3.78
CA ASN A 57 14.02 -3.89 -2.47
C ASN A 57 13.86 -5.12 -1.58
N PRO A 58 14.90 -5.52 -0.81
CA PRO A 58 14.91 -6.81 -0.12
C PRO A 58 13.70 -7.13 0.74
N ASP A 59 13.13 -6.15 1.42
CA ASP A 59 12.03 -6.41 2.34
C ASP A 59 10.68 -5.99 1.79
N LEU A 60 10.63 -5.63 0.52
CA LEU A 60 9.42 -5.07 -0.07
C LEU A 60 8.42 -6.17 -0.43
N ARG A 61 7.17 -5.96 -0.03
CA ARG A 61 6.06 -6.82 -0.41
C ARG A 61 4.92 -5.96 -0.95
N GLY A 62 4.04 -6.57 -1.72
CA GLY A 62 2.91 -5.84 -2.30
C GLY A 62 1.66 -6.67 -2.33
N LEU A 63 0.52 -6.02 -2.12
CA LEU A 63 -0.79 -6.65 -2.14
C LEU A 63 -1.72 -5.85 -3.05
N PRO A 64 -2.33 -6.48 -4.05
CA PRO A 64 -3.21 -5.73 -4.97
C PRO A 64 -4.50 -5.31 -4.31
N LEU A 65 -5.00 -4.15 -4.72
CA LEU A 65 -6.29 -3.62 -4.28
C LEU A 65 -6.87 -2.73 -5.37
N GLU A 66 -7.90 -3.18 -6.07
CA GLU A 66 -8.67 -2.38 -7.03
C GLU A 66 -7.79 -1.64 -8.04
N GLY A 67 -6.84 -2.35 -8.63
CA GLY A 67 -5.94 -1.75 -9.63
C GLY A 67 -4.75 -1.02 -9.06
N TYR A 68 -4.66 -0.93 -7.75
CA TYR A 68 -3.51 -0.36 -7.05
C TYR A 68 -2.72 -1.49 -6.39
N ILE A 69 -1.50 -1.18 -5.97
CA ILE A 69 -0.68 -2.09 -5.16
C ILE A 69 -0.40 -1.40 -3.84
N ILE A 70 -0.65 -2.11 -2.74
CA ILE A 70 -0.25 -1.66 -1.41
C ILE A 70 1.14 -2.21 -1.16
N PHE A 71 2.16 -1.37 -1.24
CA PHE A 71 3.53 -1.78 -0.93
C PHE A 71 3.79 -1.61 0.57
N TYR A 72 4.36 -2.64 1.18
CA TYR A 72 4.56 -2.63 2.62
C TYR A 72 5.81 -3.45 2.97
N ARG A 73 6.23 -3.31 4.22
CA ARG A 73 7.26 -4.18 4.79
C ARG A 73 6.81 -4.65 6.17
N VAL A 74 7.38 -5.78 6.58
CA VAL A 74 7.05 -6.38 7.87
C VAL A 74 7.97 -5.79 8.94
N LEU A 75 7.37 -5.40 10.07
CA LEU A 75 8.09 -4.92 11.25
C LEU A 75 8.00 -5.97 12.34
N ASP A 76 8.75 -5.77 13.43
CA ASP A 76 8.70 -6.70 14.56
C ASP A 76 7.30 -6.79 15.16
N ASP A 77 6.58 -5.69 15.22
CA ASP A 77 5.27 -5.62 15.88
C ASP A 77 4.12 -5.30 14.91
N GLY A 78 4.33 -5.51 13.62
CA GLY A 78 3.26 -5.23 12.66
C GLY A 78 3.81 -4.99 11.27
N ILE A 79 3.19 -4.06 10.56
CA ILE A 79 3.62 -3.74 9.20
C ILE A 79 3.66 -2.23 9.00
N GLU A 80 4.46 -1.82 8.02
CA GLU A 80 4.51 -0.42 7.60
C GLU A 80 4.07 -0.33 6.14
N ILE A 81 3.04 0.45 5.87
CA ILE A 81 2.58 0.72 4.52
C ILE A 81 3.51 1.78 3.93
N LEU A 82 4.21 1.42 2.86
CA LEU A 82 5.23 2.29 2.27
C LEU A 82 4.70 3.15 1.15
N ARG A 83 3.89 2.57 0.27
CA ARG A 83 3.30 3.28 -0.87
C ARG A 83 1.99 2.62 -1.27
N VAL A 84 1.09 3.39 -1.88
CA VAL A 84 -0.14 2.85 -2.49
C VAL A 84 -0.24 3.48 -3.86
N VAL A 85 0.03 2.70 -4.90
CA VAL A 85 0.20 3.25 -6.23
C VAL A 85 -0.48 2.38 -7.28
N SER A 86 -0.78 2.98 -8.42
CA SER A 86 -1.36 2.27 -9.54
C SER A 86 -0.44 1.13 -9.98
N GLY A 87 -1.03 -0.02 -10.30
CA GLY A 87 -0.27 -1.18 -10.76
C GLY A 87 0.43 -0.97 -12.08
N ARG A 88 0.23 0.19 -12.72
CA ARG A 88 0.88 0.51 -13.99
C ARG A 88 2.16 1.34 -13.83
N ARG A 89 2.49 1.71 -12.59
CA ARG A 89 3.67 2.55 -12.34
C ARG A 89 4.95 1.73 -12.53
N ASP A 90 6.02 2.44 -12.79
CA ASP A 90 7.36 1.85 -12.85
C ASP A 90 7.88 1.70 -11.42
N PHE A 91 7.62 0.54 -10.82
CA PHE A 91 7.93 0.32 -9.42
C PHE A 91 9.42 0.45 -9.10
N PRO A 92 10.33 -0.09 -9.91
CA PRO A 92 11.76 0.03 -9.57
C PRO A 92 12.20 1.48 -9.40
N SER A 93 11.75 2.38 -10.27
CA SER A 93 12.18 3.76 -10.16
C SER A 93 11.56 4.46 -8.96
N MET A 94 10.39 4.01 -8.50
CA MET A 94 9.74 4.59 -7.31
C MET A 94 10.50 4.27 -6.03
N PHE A 95 11.20 3.15 -6.00
CA PHE A 95 11.93 2.70 -4.81
C PHE A 95 13.44 2.81 -5.00
N ASP A 96 13.87 3.53 -6.01
CA ASP A 96 15.28 3.75 -6.23
C ASP A 96 15.77 4.82 -5.28
N ASP A 97 16.52 4.42 -4.29
CA ASP A 97 17.07 5.32 -3.29
C ASP A 97 18.58 5.41 -3.36
N SER A 98 19.13 5.04 -4.52
CA SER A 98 20.56 5.12 -4.73
C SER A 98 21.07 6.55 -4.75
N GLN A 99 20.21 7.49 -4.91
CA GLN A 99 20.50 8.91 -4.88
C GLN A 99 20.56 9.41 -3.45
#